data_f485e0bd2c35ae6c6e8f6ebab07150c6
#
_entry.id   f485e0bd2c35ae6c6e8f6ebab07150c6
#
_cell.length_a   1.000
_cell.length_b   1.000
_cell.length_c   1.000
_cell.angle_alpha   90.00
_cell.angle_beta   90.00
_cell.angle_gamma   90.00
#
_symmetry.space_group_name_H-M   'P 1'
#
loop_
_entity.id
_entity.type
_entity.pdbx_description
1 polymer ?
#
loop_
_entity_poly.entity_id
_entity_poly.type
_entity_poly.pdbx_seq_one_letter_code
_entity_poly.pdbx_strand_id
1 'polypeptide(L)'
;MLKAMLVTITPLLALLFGANCFAVTQAEAQVRDNGDVAAMQLEKVQIETQSIGSFFSELALSSNIPIGLEIGPKEGKLASYGIDFKKGTLSELLTQFAIQHSQYAWEIRDGVVNVFPKDDYRDPLFHDLLETRIRRFVVKENTSCWALAKSLVTTPEMKTFLEANGTSYRAPDFTGFYIPQAGRHFTLDLSNITLKSILNRVVGHSPTARFWVITRNYDGSLNISFGARHEDSPK
;
A
#
# COMPACT_ATOMS: atom_id res chain seq x y z
N MET A 1 -16.14 -62.16 63.59
CA MET A 1 -15.13 -62.01 62.49
C MET A 1 -15.85 -61.53 61.26
N LEU A 2 -15.86 -60.22 61.06
CA LEU A 2 -16.44 -59.58 59.83
C LEU A 2 -15.38 -58.68 59.23
N LYS A 3 -14.90 -59.04 58.03
CA LYS A 3 -13.97 -58.22 57.25
C LYS A 3 -14.78 -57.14 56.55
N ALA A 4 -14.53 -55.90 56.91
CA ALA A 4 -15.05 -54.77 56.22
C ALA A 4 -14.23 -54.55 54.98
N MET A 5 -14.86 -54.55 53.80
CA MET A 5 -14.28 -54.28 52.53
C MET A 5 -14.51 -52.77 52.20
N LEU A 6 -13.43 -52.01 52.30
CA LEU A 6 -13.48 -50.59 52.02
C LEU A 6 -13.39 -50.39 50.51
N VAL A 7 -14.47 -49.98 49.87
CA VAL A 7 -14.51 -49.61 48.47
C VAL A 7 -14.22 -48.12 48.40
N THR A 8 -13.02 -47.77 47.97
CA THR A 8 -12.64 -46.40 47.66
C THR A 8 -13.12 -46.06 46.29
N ILE A 9 -14.17 -45.24 46.21
CA ILE A 9 -14.63 -44.61 44.95
C ILE A 9 -13.85 -43.31 44.77
N THR A 10 -12.93 -43.31 43.85
CA THR A 10 -12.22 -42.09 43.42
C THR A 10 -13.07 -41.40 42.33
N PRO A 11 -13.56 -40.20 42.53
CA PRO A 11 -14.18 -39.47 41.44
C PRO A 11 -13.09 -38.88 40.53
N LEU A 12 -12.97 -39.47 39.35
CA LEU A 12 -12.16 -38.93 38.27
C LEU A 12 -12.91 -37.72 37.66
N LEU A 13 -12.73 -36.54 38.25
CA LEU A 13 -13.22 -35.29 37.70
C LEU A 13 -12.25 -34.86 36.61
N ALA A 14 -12.44 -35.37 35.41
CA ALA A 14 -11.75 -34.89 34.21
C ALA A 14 -12.25 -33.49 33.90
N LEU A 15 -11.52 -32.48 34.36
CA LEU A 15 -11.62 -31.10 33.91
C LEU A 15 -11.17 -31.03 32.47
N LEU A 16 -12.12 -31.22 31.55
CA LEU A 16 -12.00 -30.83 30.16
C LEU A 16 -12.05 -29.30 30.08
N PHE A 17 -10.98 -28.64 30.50
CA PHE A 17 -10.70 -27.31 29.99
C PHE A 17 -10.22 -27.48 28.55
N GLY A 18 -11.18 -27.46 27.64
CA GLY A 18 -10.91 -27.23 26.24
C GLY A 18 -10.23 -25.87 26.11
N ALA A 19 -8.89 -25.89 26.07
CA ALA A 19 -8.14 -24.78 25.53
C ALA A 19 -8.53 -24.68 24.04
N ASN A 20 -9.59 -23.91 23.75
CA ASN A 20 -9.80 -23.36 22.45
C ASN A 20 -8.63 -22.40 22.21
N CYS A 21 -7.48 -22.96 21.83
CA CYS A 21 -6.53 -22.24 21.01
C CYS A 21 -7.27 -21.83 19.77
N PHE A 22 -7.88 -20.63 19.80
CA PHE A 22 -8.11 -19.89 18.57
C PHE A 22 -6.74 -19.74 17.93
N ALA A 23 -6.38 -20.68 17.07
CA ALA A 23 -5.41 -20.45 16.04
C ALA A 23 -5.97 -19.28 15.23
N VAL A 24 -5.56 -18.07 15.59
CA VAL A 24 -5.63 -16.93 14.71
C VAL A 24 -4.76 -17.36 13.54
N THR A 25 -5.38 -17.95 12.54
CA THR A 25 -4.81 -18.08 11.22
C THR A 25 -4.57 -16.63 10.81
N GLN A 26 -3.34 -16.15 11.04
CA GLN A 26 -2.83 -15.04 10.26
C GLN A 26 -3.02 -15.50 8.82
N ALA A 27 -4.05 -14.98 8.16
CA ALA A 27 -4.10 -15.00 6.72
C ALA A 27 -2.86 -14.21 6.33
N GLU A 28 -1.76 -14.91 6.08
CA GLU A 28 -0.62 -14.37 5.36
C GLU A 28 -1.23 -13.86 4.07
N ALA A 29 -1.38 -12.54 3.96
CA ALA A 29 -1.80 -11.91 2.74
C ALA A 29 -0.73 -12.33 1.72
N GLN A 30 -1.05 -13.33 0.90
CA GLN A 30 -0.13 -13.85 -0.11
C GLN A 30 0.32 -12.65 -0.93
N VAL A 31 1.62 -12.38 -0.87
CA VAL A 31 2.25 -11.45 -1.82
C VAL A 31 1.93 -12.03 -3.19
N ARG A 32 1.08 -11.34 -3.94
CA ARG A 32 0.77 -11.76 -5.31
C ARG A 32 2.07 -11.77 -6.10
N ASP A 33 2.31 -12.84 -6.86
CA ASP A 33 3.43 -12.87 -7.77
C ASP A 33 3.27 -11.71 -8.79
N ASN A 34 4.38 -11.11 -9.18
CA ASN A 34 4.39 -10.06 -10.19
C ASN A 34 3.74 -10.52 -11.50
N GLY A 35 3.93 -11.79 -11.87
CA GLY A 35 3.31 -12.41 -13.03
C GLY A 35 1.77 -12.48 -12.91
N ASP A 36 1.26 -12.83 -11.75
CA ASP A 36 -0.18 -12.89 -11.47
C ASP A 36 -0.84 -11.52 -11.57
N VAL A 37 -0.16 -10.47 -11.07
CA VAL A 37 -0.66 -9.09 -11.16
C VAL A 37 -0.68 -8.61 -12.61
N ALA A 38 0.36 -8.87 -13.39
CA ALA A 38 0.44 -8.50 -14.81
C ALA A 38 -0.66 -9.17 -15.65
N ALA A 39 -0.95 -10.44 -15.36
CA ALA A 39 -1.94 -11.25 -16.07
C ALA A 39 -3.38 -11.05 -15.58
N MET A 40 -3.59 -10.20 -14.54
CA MET A 40 -4.94 -9.93 -14.00
C MET A 40 -5.87 -9.50 -15.13
N GLN A 41 -6.98 -10.22 -15.28
CA GLN A 41 -8.00 -9.90 -16.26
C GLN A 41 -8.83 -8.71 -15.81
N LEU A 42 -8.96 -7.75 -16.68
CA LEU A 42 -9.81 -6.57 -16.49
C LEU A 42 -10.96 -6.64 -17.51
N GLU A 43 -12.14 -6.39 -17.02
CA GLU A 43 -13.30 -6.10 -17.86
C GLU A 43 -13.24 -4.63 -18.29
N LYS A 44 -14.35 -4.02 -18.61
CA LYS A 44 -14.40 -2.63 -19.05
C LYS A 44 -13.80 -1.66 -18.01
N VAL A 45 -12.74 -0.94 -18.39
CA VAL A 45 -12.17 0.18 -17.62
C VAL A 45 -12.32 1.45 -18.44
N GLN A 46 -13.06 2.41 -17.91
CA GLN A 46 -13.27 3.71 -18.55
C GLN A 46 -13.01 4.79 -17.50
N ILE A 47 -11.89 5.48 -17.66
CA ILE A 47 -11.45 6.54 -16.75
C ILE A 47 -11.10 7.76 -17.58
N GLU A 48 -11.54 8.93 -17.15
CA GLU A 48 -11.17 10.23 -17.71
C GLU A 48 -11.01 11.24 -16.59
N THR A 49 -9.80 11.79 -16.45
CA THR A 49 -9.45 12.71 -15.36
C THR A 49 -8.52 13.81 -15.84
N GLN A 50 -8.36 14.84 -15.02
CA GLN A 50 -7.45 15.96 -15.30
C GLN A 50 -6.09 15.83 -14.60
N SER A 51 -5.85 14.74 -13.89
CA SER A 51 -4.55 14.48 -13.24
C SER A 51 -4.20 12.99 -13.27
N ILE A 52 -2.92 12.70 -13.39
CA ILE A 52 -2.42 11.33 -13.33
C ILE A 52 -2.68 10.69 -11.97
N GLY A 53 -2.59 11.48 -10.90
CA GLY A 53 -2.89 11.00 -9.54
C GLY A 53 -4.32 10.51 -9.40
N SER A 54 -5.30 11.26 -9.92
CA SER A 54 -6.71 10.86 -9.94
C SER A 54 -6.92 9.61 -10.80
N PHE A 55 -6.28 9.54 -11.98
CA PHE A 55 -6.38 8.39 -12.87
C PHE A 55 -5.95 7.08 -12.18
N PHE A 56 -4.74 7.05 -11.62
CA PHE A 56 -4.24 5.84 -10.97
C PHE A 56 -4.90 5.56 -9.61
N SER A 57 -5.34 6.58 -8.90
CA SER A 57 -6.15 6.40 -7.69
C SER A 57 -7.49 5.72 -8.01
N GLU A 58 -8.19 6.18 -9.05
CA GLU A 58 -9.44 5.58 -9.50
C GLU A 58 -9.23 4.14 -9.98
N LEU A 59 -8.22 3.89 -10.81
CA LEU A 59 -7.87 2.53 -11.25
C LEU A 59 -7.56 1.62 -10.07
N ALA A 60 -6.74 2.06 -9.11
CA ALA A 60 -6.38 1.29 -7.94
C ALA A 60 -7.60 0.92 -7.08
N LEU A 61 -8.48 1.90 -6.85
CA LEU A 61 -9.62 1.73 -5.95
C LEU A 61 -10.77 0.96 -6.60
N SER A 62 -11.09 1.23 -7.88
CA SER A 62 -12.19 0.56 -8.60
C SER A 62 -11.84 -0.89 -8.93
N SER A 63 -10.60 -1.18 -9.35
CA SER A 63 -10.17 -2.51 -9.78
C SER A 63 -9.45 -3.31 -8.68
N ASN A 64 -9.31 -2.73 -7.47
CA ASN A 64 -8.61 -3.35 -6.35
C ASN A 64 -7.15 -3.76 -6.67
N ILE A 65 -6.46 -2.93 -7.44
CA ILE A 65 -5.08 -3.13 -7.87
C ILE A 65 -4.17 -2.30 -6.97
N PRO A 66 -3.14 -2.88 -6.33
CA PRO A 66 -2.16 -2.10 -5.59
C PRO A 66 -1.27 -1.31 -6.56
N ILE A 67 -1.27 0.03 -6.44
CA ILE A 67 -0.53 0.92 -7.33
C ILE A 67 0.33 1.89 -6.52
N GLY A 68 1.56 2.09 -6.95
CA GLY A 68 2.46 3.16 -6.52
C GLY A 68 2.70 4.16 -7.64
N LEU A 69 2.70 5.44 -7.33
CA LEU A 69 2.84 6.49 -8.32
C LEU A 69 3.87 7.54 -7.89
N GLU A 70 4.79 7.84 -8.80
CA GLU A 70 5.67 9.01 -8.72
C GLU A 70 5.12 10.11 -9.64
N ILE A 71 4.89 11.32 -9.11
CA ILE A 71 4.45 12.46 -9.91
C ILE A 71 5.59 13.44 -10.03
N GLY A 72 6.11 13.59 -11.25
CA GLY A 72 7.21 14.50 -11.54
C GLY A 72 6.79 15.98 -11.47
N PRO A 73 7.76 16.91 -11.27
CA PRO A 73 7.50 18.34 -11.15
C PRO A 73 7.05 19.00 -12.46
N LYS A 74 7.22 18.32 -13.59
CA LYS A 74 6.89 18.82 -14.92
C LYS A 74 5.53 18.33 -15.42
N GLU A 75 4.68 17.76 -14.55
CA GLU A 75 3.34 17.39 -14.97
C GLU A 75 2.57 18.63 -15.41
N GLY A 76 2.19 18.65 -16.70
CA GLY A 76 1.48 19.78 -17.29
C GLY A 76 0.10 19.94 -16.65
N LYS A 77 -0.26 21.17 -16.26
CA LYS A 77 -1.52 21.52 -15.57
C LYS A 77 -2.80 21.23 -16.38
N LEU A 78 -2.69 20.81 -17.64
CA LEU A 78 -3.83 20.67 -18.57
C LEU A 78 -3.84 19.34 -19.33
N ALA A 79 -3.08 18.35 -18.89
CA ALA A 79 -3.14 17.04 -19.53
C ALA A 79 -4.41 16.30 -19.09
N SER A 80 -5.24 15.89 -20.05
CA SER A 80 -6.30 14.92 -19.79
C SER A 80 -5.69 13.53 -19.78
N TYR A 81 -5.99 12.76 -18.75
CA TYR A 81 -5.61 11.35 -18.63
C TYR A 81 -6.87 10.51 -18.78
N GLY A 82 -6.93 9.76 -19.87
CA GLY A 82 -8.09 8.95 -20.17
C GLY A 82 -7.71 7.61 -20.76
N ILE A 83 -8.54 6.61 -20.49
CA ILE A 83 -8.47 5.30 -21.13
C ILE A 83 -9.86 4.73 -21.30
N ASP A 84 -10.13 4.18 -22.48
CA ASP A 84 -11.27 3.33 -22.75
C ASP A 84 -10.73 1.93 -23.10
N PHE A 85 -10.66 1.06 -22.09
CA PHE A 85 -10.15 -0.29 -22.21
C PHE A 85 -11.32 -1.26 -22.07
N LYS A 86 -11.59 -2.02 -23.12
CA LYS A 86 -12.78 -2.88 -23.17
C LYS A 86 -12.60 -4.18 -22.41
N LYS A 87 -11.49 -4.87 -22.65
CA LYS A 87 -11.15 -6.15 -22.02
C LYS A 87 -9.71 -6.55 -22.32
N GLY A 88 -9.07 -7.18 -21.36
CA GLY A 88 -7.72 -7.71 -21.51
C GLY A 88 -6.99 -7.80 -20.17
N THR A 89 -5.68 -7.88 -20.22
CA THR A 89 -4.82 -7.94 -19.04
C THR A 89 -4.47 -6.55 -18.51
N LEU A 90 -4.12 -6.47 -17.23
CA LEU A 90 -3.59 -5.23 -16.65
C LEU A 90 -2.33 -4.75 -17.38
N SER A 91 -1.45 -5.68 -17.79
CA SER A 91 -0.25 -5.36 -18.57
C SER A 91 -0.60 -4.68 -19.90
N GLU A 92 -1.65 -5.13 -20.60
CA GLU A 92 -2.11 -4.52 -21.85
C GLU A 92 -2.66 -3.10 -21.61
N LEU A 93 -3.46 -2.91 -20.55
CA LEU A 93 -3.98 -1.60 -20.16
C LEU A 93 -2.83 -0.63 -19.86
N LEU A 94 -1.86 -1.04 -19.03
CA LEU A 94 -0.72 -0.19 -18.64
C LEU A 94 0.19 0.10 -19.85
N THR A 95 0.33 -0.85 -20.78
CA THR A 95 1.07 -0.64 -22.02
C THR A 95 0.35 0.38 -22.91
N GLN A 96 -0.97 0.27 -23.08
CA GLN A 96 -1.76 1.26 -23.81
C GLN A 96 -1.63 2.65 -23.18
N PHE A 97 -1.70 2.74 -21.84
CA PHE A 97 -1.48 4.00 -21.11
C PHE A 97 -0.08 4.59 -21.41
N ALA A 98 0.99 3.77 -21.32
CA ALA A 98 2.36 4.23 -21.56
C ALA A 98 2.63 4.63 -23.02
N ILE A 99 1.88 4.11 -23.99
CA ILE A 99 1.92 4.55 -25.39
C ILE A 99 1.27 5.94 -25.51
N GLN A 100 0.12 6.16 -24.90
CA GLN A 100 -0.58 7.45 -24.94
C GLN A 100 0.13 8.55 -24.14
N HIS A 101 0.79 8.17 -23.05
CA HIS A 101 1.51 9.06 -22.13
C HIS A 101 2.98 8.63 -22.05
N SER A 102 3.70 8.84 -23.17
CA SER A 102 5.05 8.31 -23.38
C SER A 102 6.11 8.81 -22.39
N GLN A 103 5.82 9.86 -21.63
CA GLN A 103 6.66 10.34 -20.51
C GLN A 103 6.63 9.45 -19.28
N TYR A 104 5.68 8.48 -19.19
CA TYR A 104 5.59 7.54 -18.08
C TYR A 104 6.07 6.15 -18.48
N ALA A 105 6.58 5.44 -17.49
CA ALA A 105 6.88 4.01 -17.54
C ALA A 105 6.22 3.31 -16.35
N TRP A 106 6.16 2.00 -16.41
CA TRP A 106 5.66 1.19 -15.31
C TRP A 106 6.48 -0.09 -15.15
N GLU A 107 6.48 -0.61 -13.95
CA GLU A 107 7.01 -1.92 -13.58
C GLU A 107 6.12 -2.57 -12.52
N ILE A 108 6.21 -3.89 -12.36
CA ILE A 108 5.60 -4.58 -11.23
C ILE A 108 6.72 -5.03 -10.30
N ARG A 109 6.66 -4.60 -9.05
CA ARG A 109 7.62 -4.94 -8.01
C ARG A 109 6.90 -5.21 -6.70
N ASP A 110 7.23 -6.30 -6.02
CA ASP A 110 6.57 -6.72 -4.78
C ASP A 110 5.04 -6.90 -4.93
N GLY A 111 4.56 -7.34 -6.12
CA GLY A 111 3.15 -7.49 -6.42
C GLY A 111 2.37 -6.17 -6.58
N VAL A 112 3.06 -5.05 -6.75
CA VAL A 112 2.51 -3.70 -6.89
C VAL A 112 2.92 -3.10 -8.23
N VAL A 113 1.98 -2.50 -8.92
CA VAL A 113 2.25 -1.69 -10.12
C VAL A 113 2.90 -0.38 -9.68
N ASN A 114 4.11 -0.13 -10.11
CA ASN A 114 4.80 1.14 -9.88
C ASN A 114 4.83 1.92 -11.19
N VAL A 115 4.23 3.11 -11.19
CA VAL A 115 4.20 4.03 -12.32
C VAL A 115 5.08 5.22 -11.99
N PHE A 116 5.96 5.57 -12.90
CA PHE A 116 6.95 6.64 -12.68
C PHE A 116 7.24 7.39 -13.97
N PRO A 117 7.58 8.68 -13.87
CA PRO A 117 8.08 9.44 -15.02
C PRO A 117 9.42 8.87 -15.48
N LYS A 118 9.67 8.88 -16.79
CA LYS A 118 11.00 8.59 -17.34
C LYS A 118 11.99 9.69 -16.94
N ASP A 119 13.28 9.40 -17.03
CA ASP A 119 14.38 10.19 -16.46
C ASP A 119 14.28 11.70 -16.72
N ASP A 120 13.95 12.12 -17.92
CA ASP A 120 13.82 13.55 -18.28
C ASP A 120 12.68 14.29 -17.56
N TYR A 121 11.71 13.55 -17.03
CA TYR A 121 10.51 14.04 -16.36
C TYR A 121 10.47 13.71 -14.88
N ARG A 122 11.36 12.83 -14.41
CA ARG A 122 11.42 12.37 -13.03
C ARG A 122 12.07 13.43 -12.14
N ASP A 123 11.58 13.57 -10.92
CA ASP A 123 12.29 14.34 -9.90
C ASP A 123 13.56 13.56 -9.49
N PRO A 124 14.75 14.17 -9.61
CA PRO A 124 16.00 13.49 -9.32
C PRO A 124 16.09 12.97 -7.86
N LEU A 125 15.37 13.61 -6.92
CA LEU A 125 15.34 13.16 -5.53
C LEU A 125 14.53 11.87 -5.32
N PHE A 126 13.58 11.55 -6.20
CA PHE A 126 12.68 10.41 -5.97
C PHE A 126 13.41 9.07 -6.04
N HIS A 127 14.38 8.95 -6.94
CA HIS A 127 15.17 7.72 -7.01
C HIS A 127 15.90 7.45 -5.69
N ASP A 128 16.68 8.40 -5.21
CA ASP A 128 17.47 8.24 -3.98
C ASP A 128 16.59 8.12 -2.74
N LEU A 129 15.49 8.87 -2.71
CA LEU A 129 14.49 8.79 -1.65
C LEU A 129 13.89 7.39 -1.56
N LEU A 130 13.43 6.83 -2.68
CA LEU A 130 12.78 5.52 -2.72
C LEU A 130 13.75 4.37 -2.44
N GLU A 131 15.04 4.54 -2.73
CA GLU A 131 16.10 3.58 -2.40
C GLU A 131 16.68 3.79 -0.98
N THR A 132 16.24 4.83 -0.24
CA THR A 132 16.64 5.01 1.16
C THR A 132 16.27 3.79 1.99
N ARG A 133 17.26 3.19 2.65
CA ARG A 133 17.06 2.01 3.50
C ARG A 133 16.62 2.41 4.89
N ILE A 134 15.50 1.87 5.32
CA ILE A 134 14.93 2.05 6.66
C ILE A 134 15.29 0.83 7.49
N ARG A 135 15.95 1.04 8.65
CA ARG A 135 16.39 -0.06 9.53
C ARG A 135 15.22 -0.84 10.09
N ARG A 136 14.17 -0.16 10.51
CA ARG A 136 12.96 -0.80 10.99
C ARG A 136 11.73 0.09 10.78
N PHE A 137 10.66 -0.50 10.28
CA PHE A 137 9.37 0.14 10.14
C PHE A 137 8.25 -0.78 10.62
N VAL A 138 7.43 -0.29 11.55
CA VAL A 138 6.36 -1.09 12.16
C VAL A 138 5.02 -0.40 11.91
N VAL A 139 4.09 -1.14 11.34
CA VAL A 139 2.68 -0.76 11.24
C VAL A 139 1.90 -1.52 12.29
N LYS A 140 1.13 -0.81 13.09
CA LYS A 140 0.23 -1.39 14.10
C LYS A 140 -1.19 -1.46 13.55
N GLU A 141 -1.99 -2.34 14.15
CA GLU A 141 -3.43 -2.40 13.86
C GLU A 141 -4.10 -1.02 13.95
N ASN A 142 -5.12 -0.82 13.12
CA ASN A 142 -5.91 0.42 13.08
C ASN A 142 -5.11 1.69 12.78
N THR A 143 -3.91 1.57 12.16
CA THR A 143 -3.14 2.74 11.75
C THR A 143 -3.80 3.40 10.53
N SER A 144 -4.11 4.68 10.63
CA SER A 144 -4.65 5.45 9.50
C SER A 144 -3.59 5.67 8.42
N CYS A 145 -4.01 5.86 7.17
CA CYS A 145 -3.11 6.18 6.05
C CYS A 145 -2.26 7.43 6.33
N TRP A 146 -2.83 8.44 6.99
CA TRP A 146 -2.08 9.62 7.43
C TRP A 146 -1.01 9.28 8.49
N ALA A 147 -1.37 8.48 9.50
CA ALA A 147 -0.43 8.05 10.53
C ALA A 147 0.70 7.19 9.97
N LEU A 148 0.41 6.37 8.94
CA LEU A 148 1.42 5.62 8.19
C LEU A 148 2.44 6.55 7.53
N ALA A 149 1.97 7.52 6.74
CA ALA A 149 2.84 8.48 6.08
C ALA A 149 3.66 9.28 7.10
N LYS A 150 3.02 9.77 8.18
CA LYS A 150 3.70 10.49 9.27
C LYS A 150 4.76 9.62 9.95
N SER A 151 4.46 8.38 10.30
CA SER A 151 5.42 7.49 10.97
C SER A 151 6.62 7.19 10.06
N LEU A 152 6.40 7.04 8.77
CA LEU A 152 7.44 6.78 7.79
C LEU A 152 8.43 7.93 7.70
N VAL A 153 7.95 9.16 7.52
CA VAL A 153 8.80 10.34 7.36
C VAL A 153 9.48 10.78 8.67
N THR A 154 9.03 10.27 9.81
CA THR A 154 9.67 10.52 11.11
C THR A 154 10.76 9.52 11.47
N THR A 155 11.01 8.50 10.64
CA THR A 155 12.15 7.60 10.84
C THR A 155 13.48 8.36 10.79
N PRO A 156 14.51 7.90 11.51
CA PRO A 156 15.80 8.58 11.51
C PRO A 156 16.41 8.73 10.12
N GLU A 157 16.30 7.69 9.30
CA GLU A 157 16.83 7.63 7.94
C GLU A 157 16.14 8.66 7.03
N MET A 158 14.82 8.78 7.12
CA MET A 158 14.05 9.78 6.36
C MET A 158 14.39 11.21 6.79
N LYS A 159 14.53 11.47 8.10
CA LYS A 159 14.97 12.78 8.58
C LYS A 159 16.34 13.14 8.05
N THR A 160 17.29 12.22 8.14
CA THR A 160 18.63 12.41 7.59
C THR A 160 18.58 12.70 6.08
N PHE A 161 17.76 11.97 5.33
CA PHE A 161 17.60 12.21 3.90
C PHE A 161 17.06 13.61 3.60
N LEU A 162 16.00 14.02 4.31
CA LEU A 162 15.36 15.33 4.11
C LEU A 162 16.34 16.48 4.44
N GLU A 163 17.08 16.38 5.54
CA GLU A 163 18.08 17.35 5.95
C GLU A 163 19.23 17.44 4.94
N ALA A 164 19.77 16.30 4.51
CA ALA A 164 20.88 16.25 3.56
C ALA A 164 20.53 16.86 2.19
N ASN A 165 19.26 16.81 1.80
CA ASN A 165 18.77 17.34 0.53
C ASN A 165 18.12 18.73 0.65
N GLY A 166 18.17 19.36 1.83
CA GLY A 166 17.59 20.68 2.06
C GLY A 166 16.08 20.75 1.77
N THR A 167 15.37 19.64 1.97
CA THR A 167 13.94 19.54 1.72
C THR A 167 13.18 19.20 2.99
N SER A 168 11.87 19.34 2.97
CA SER A 168 10.99 19.02 4.08
C SER A 168 9.85 18.11 3.62
N TYR A 169 9.22 17.47 4.57
CA TYR A 169 7.97 16.76 4.33
C TYR A 169 6.77 17.65 4.67
N ARG A 170 5.82 17.71 3.76
CA ARG A 170 4.52 18.33 4.01
C ARG A 170 3.44 17.27 3.98
N ALA A 171 2.76 17.10 5.10
CA ALA A 171 1.62 16.21 5.16
C ALA A 171 0.51 16.70 4.20
N PRO A 172 -0.21 15.79 3.54
CA PRO A 172 -1.39 16.20 2.76
C PRO A 172 -2.39 16.91 3.64
N ASP A 173 -2.97 18.01 3.14
CA ASP A 173 -4.03 18.74 3.81
C ASP A 173 -5.34 17.97 3.71
N PHE A 174 -5.65 17.19 4.73
CA PHE A 174 -6.93 16.47 4.87
C PHE A 174 -7.98 17.30 5.64
N THR A 175 -8.08 18.57 5.37
CA THR A 175 -9.11 19.40 6.01
C THR A 175 -10.49 19.00 5.49
N GLY A 176 -11.24 18.26 6.33
CA GLY A 176 -12.66 17.97 6.09
C GLY A 176 -12.99 16.62 5.46
N PHE A 177 -12.03 15.72 5.25
CA PHE A 177 -12.27 14.40 4.69
C PHE A 177 -12.08 13.28 5.71
N TYR A 178 -12.87 12.23 5.56
CA TYR A 178 -12.69 10.96 6.26
C TYR A 178 -11.24 10.47 6.04
N ILE A 179 -10.50 10.23 7.13
CA ILE A 179 -9.15 9.67 7.06
C ILE A 179 -9.29 8.14 6.96
N PRO A 180 -9.08 7.55 5.78
CA PRO A 180 -9.23 6.11 5.64
C PRO A 180 -8.20 5.40 6.49
N GLN A 181 -8.61 4.30 7.12
CA GLN A 181 -7.73 3.42 7.85
C GLN A 181 -7.11 2.39 6.91
N ALA A 182 -5.91 1.94 7.23
CA ALA A 182 -5.25 0.88 6.45
C ALA A 182 -5.83 -0.52 6.69
N GLY A 183 -6.88 -0.64 7.50
CA GLY A 183 -7.58 -1.87 7.83
C GLY A 183 -7.41 -2.33 9.28
N ARG A 184 -8.40 -3.06 9.80
CA ARG A 184 -8.49 -3.41 11.23
C ARG A 184 -7.43 -4.42 11.70
N HIS A 185 -6.96 -5.30 10.87
CA HIS A 185 -6.03 -6.38 11.26
C HIS A 185 -4.74 -6.33 10.46
N PHE A 186 -4.35 -5.14 10.03
CA PHE A 186 -3.16 -4.96 9.23
C PHE A 186 -1.97 -4.56 10.11
N THR A 187 -0.98 -5.43 10.16
CA THR A 187 0.29 -5.18 10.86
C THR A 187 1.45 -5.52 9.95
N LEU A 188 2.54 -4.77 10.08
CA LEU A 188 3.82 -5.06 9.42
C LEU A 188 4.96 -4.82 10.40
N ASP A 189 5.99 -5.67 10.36
CA ASP A 189 7.29 -5.42 10.99
C ASP A 189 8.37 -5.68 9.93
N LEU A 190 8.95 -4.62 9.42
CA LEU A 190 9.88 -4.64 8.30
C LEU A 190 11.25 -4.14 8.76
N SER A 191 12.32 -4.83 8.34
CA SER A 191 13.68 -4.51 8.73
C SER A 191 14.61 -4.41 7.53
N ASN A 192 15.52 -3.43 7.54
CA ASN A 192 16.56 -3.22 6.53
C ASN A 192 16.04 -3.26 5.08
N ILE A 193 15.02 -2.49 4.81
CA ILE A 193 14.26 -2.50 3.57
C ILE A 193 14.20 -1.09 2.97
N THR A 194 14.12 -0.98 1.63
CA THR A 194 14.00 0.33 0.97
C THR A 194 12.64 0.95 1.21
N LEU A 195 12.58 2.29 1.17
CA LEU A 195 11.32 3.02 1.27
C LEU A 195 10.32 2.54 0.23
N LYS A 196 10.74 2.33 -1.03
CA LYS A 196 9.88 1.81 -2.10
C LYS A 196 9.23 0.48 -1.72
N SER A 197 10.02 -0.46 -1.21
CA SER A 197 9.49 -1.76 -0.78
C SER A 197 8.56 -1.64 0.44
N ILE A 198 8.80 -0.67 1.36
CA ILE A 198 7.85 -0.41 2.45
C ILE A 198 6.51 0.07 1.88
N LEU A 199 6.52 1.08 1.00
CA LEU A 199 5.32 1.62 0.37
C LEU A 199 4.54 0.53 -0.38
N ASN A 200 5.25 -0.29 -1.17
CA ASN A 200 4.66 -1.41 -1.89
C ASN A 200 4.05 -2.44 -0.93
N ARG A 201 4.75 -2.83 0.13
CA ARG A 201 4.21 -3.79 1.10
C ARG A 201 2.99 -3.24 1.86
N VAL A 202 2.96 -1.95 2.15
CA VAL A 202 1.77 -1.33 2.75
C VAL A 202 0.56 -1.51 1.83
N VAL A 203 0.62 -1.11 0.56
CA VAL A 203 -0.55 -1.19 -0.34
C VAL A 203 -0.82 -2.61 -0.86
N GLY A 204 0.20 -3.46 -0.92
CA GLY A 204 0.05 -4.86 -1.31
C GLY A 204 -0.64 -5.72 -0.25
N HIS A 205 -0.41 -5.46 1.04
CA HIS A 205 -0.95 -6.25 2.15
C HIS A 205 -2.14 -5.61 2.85
N SER A 206 -2.27 -4.28 2.80
CA SER A 206 -3.42 -3.62 3.42
C SER A 206 -4.72 -4.06 2.74
N PRO A 207 -5.77 -4.37 3.49
CA PRO A 207 -7.08 -4.70 2.90
C PRO A 207 -7.76 -3.50 2.24
N THR A 208 -7.42 -2.29 2.64
CA THR A 208 -8.08 -1.05 2.21
C THR A 208 -7.17 -0.09 1.46
N ALA A 209 -5.93 0.13 1.91
CA ALA A 209 -4.97 0.97 1.19
C ALA A 209 -4.52 0.27 -0.09
N ARG A 210 -4.78 0.88 -1.24
CA ARG A 210 -4.47 0.33 -2.57
C ARG A 210 -3.60 1.23 -3.41
N PHE A 211 -3.28 2.40 -2.90
CA PHE A 211 -2.55 3.40 -3.65
C PHE A 211 -1.57 4.14 -2.75
N TRP A 212 -0.34 4.32 -3.21
CA TRP A 212 0.57 5.31 -2.65
C TRP A 212 1.03 6.27 -3.75
N VAL A 213 1.25 7.52 -3.35
CA VAL A 213 1.78 8.53 -4.27
C VAL A 213 2.85 9.37 -3.60
N ILE A 214 3.89 9.69 -4.35
CA ILE A 214 4.92 10.65 -3.99
C ILE A 214 4.89 11.83 -4.96
N THR A 215 4.90 13.03 -4.40
CA THR A 215 4.90 14.28 -5.17
C THR A 215 5.87 15.27 -4.56
N ARG A 216 6.29 16.26 -5.33
CA ARG A 216 6.99 17.45 -4.86
C ARG A 216 6.10 18.67 -5.01
N ASN A 217 5.89 19.38 -3.91
CA ASN A 217 5.10 20.61 -3.90
C ASN A 217 5.89 21.79 -4.55
N TYR A 218 5.21 22.87 -4.87
CA TYR A 218 5.82 24.07 -5.43
C TYR A 218 6.85 24.74 -4.51
N ASP A 219 6.73 24.57 -3.19
CA ASP A 219 7.69 25.05 -2.19
C ASP A 219 8.92 24.13 -2.05
N GLY A 220 8.99 23.07 -2.86
CA GLY A 220 10.07 22.07 -2.82
C GLY A 220 9.89 20.98 -1.78
N SER A 221 8.87 21.06 -0.94
CA SER A 221 8.59 20.01 0.05
C SER A 221 8.09 18.73 -0.62
N LEU A 222 8.41 17.59 0.00
CA LEU A 222 7.95 16.26 -0.44
C LEU A 222 6.61 15.94 0.22
N ASN A 223 5.77 15.23 -0.52
CA ASN A 223 4.54 14.65 -0.01
C ASN A 223 4.52 13.15 -0.31
N ILE A 224 4.18 12.35 0.68
CA ILE A 224 3.89 10.91 0.54
C ILE A 224 2.49 10.70 1.10
N SER A 225 1.61 10.13 0.32
CA SER A 225 0.25 9.85 0.75
C SER A 225 -0.23 8.47 0.32
N PHE A 226 -1.26 7.98 1.01
CA PHE A 226 -1.92 6.70 0.72
C PHE A 226 -3.40 6.94 0.45
N GLY A 227 -3.90 6.33 -0.62
CA GLY A 227 -5.32 6.24 -0.91
C GLY A 227 -5.88 4.90 -0.45
N ALA A 228 -7.06 4.91 0.15
CA ALA A 228 -7.72 3.70 0.63
C ALA A 228 -9.20 3.68 0.25
N ARG A 229 -9.74 2.47 0.09
CA ARG A 229 -11.18 2.25 -0.07
C ARG A 229 -11.87 2.42 1.28
N HIS A 230 -13.12 2.85 1.23
CA HIS A 230 -14.01 2.74 2.38
C HIS A 230 -14.29 1.26 2.67
N GLU A 231 -14.17 0.81 3.93
CA GLU A 231 -14.37 -0.61 4.29
C GLU A 231 -15.80 -1.09 3.95
N ASP A 232 -16.77 -0.19 3.97
CA ASP A 232 -18.19 -0.49 3.71
C ASP A 232 -18.59 -0.35 2.23
N SER A 233 -17.65 -0.09 1.31
CA SER A 233 -17.97 -0.03 -0.12
C SER A 233 -18.29 -1.45 -0.62
N PRO A 234 -19.47 -1.69 -1.22
CA PRO A 234 -19.82 -3.00 -1.73
C PRO A 234 -18.80 -3.43 -2.80
N LYS A 235 -18.51 -4.74 -2.80
CA LYS A 235 -17.61 -5.38 -3.77
C LYS A 235 -18.26 -5.45 -5.14
#